data_f430319f4ab14d57c5288024c9141c2d
#
_entry.id   f430319f4ab14d57c5288024c9141c2d
#
_cell.length_a   1.000
_cell.length_b   1.000
_cell.length_c   1.000
_cell.angle_alpha   90.00
_cell.angle_beta   90.00
_cell.angle_gamma   90.00
#
_symmetry.space_group_name_H-M   'P 1'
#
loop_
_entity.id
_entity.type
_entity.pdbx_description
1 polymer ?
#
loop_
_entity_poly.entity_id
_entity_poly.type
_entity_poly.pdbx_seq_one_letter_code
_entity_poly.pdbx_strand_id
1 'polypeptide(L)'
;NYNIEVKKQIPAFSGLGGGSSNSAAIIKYFMKKKKISLSGLNYFSRTLGSDFKLFFQSNQVFQKNLYKLENIKRPLQFYFIIVYPFIKCSTKEIYSNFNSYEKIKNKNYNLSSKVKMIECLKIKNNSLEKIVLRKFPKIVKILNELNQIKYCQFSRITGSGSACFG
;
A
#
# COMPACT_ATOMS: atom_id res chain seq x y z
N ASN A 1 31.28 -10.01 -2.89
CA ASN A 1 30.47 -9.17 -3.78
C ASN A 1 29.25 -9.96 -4.27
N TYR A 2 28.11 -9.31 -4.43
CA TYR A 2 26.89 -9.87 -4.99
C TYR A 2 26.48 -9.06 -6.22
N ASN A 3 26.08 -9.73 -7.27
CA ASN A 3 25.41 -9.10 -8.39
C ASN A 3 23.90 -9.38 -8.26
N ILE A 4 23.07 -8.32 -8.31
CA ILE A 4 21.62 -8.43 -8.12
C ILE A 4 20.94 -7.84 -9.35
N GLU A 5 20.21 -8.70 -10.07
CA GLU A 5 19.38 -8.30 -11.19
C GLU A 5 17.90 -8.29 -10.74
N VAL A 6 17.16 -7.23 -11.05
CA VAL A 6 15.74 -7.10 -10.73
C VAL A 6 14.92 -6.95 -12.00
N LYS A 7 14.16 -7.99 -12.37
CA LYS A 7 13.18 -7.94 -13.47
C LYS A 7 11.83 -7.47 -12.92
N LYS A 8 11.48 -6.21 -13.19
CA LYS A 8 10.23 -5.63 -12.70
C LYS A 8 9.04 -6.06 -13.55
N GLN A 9 8.09 -6.78 -12.93
CA GLN A 9 6.78 -7.07 -13.51
C GLN A 9 5.70 -6.11 -13.01
N ILE A 10 5.84 -5.59 -11.78
CA ILE A 10 4.96 -4.55 -11.26
C ILE A 10 5.44 -3.20 -11.78
N PRO A 11 4.57 -2.40 -12.42
CA PRO A 11 4.94 -1.10 -12.97
C PRO A 11 5.53 -0.17 -11.90
N ALA A 12 6.60 0.53 -12.26
CA ALA A 12 7.15 1.57 -11.40
C ALA A 12 6.17 2.75 -11.29
N PHE A 13 6.15 3.42 -10.15
CA PHE A 13 5.26 4.57 -9.87
C PHE A 13 3.76 4.25 -9.94
N SER A 14 3.39 2.98 -9.72
CA SER A 14 1.99 2.53 -9.72
C SER A 14 1.31 2.59 -8.34
N GLY A 15 2.06 2.78 -7.26
CA GLY A 15 1.52 2.68 -5.90
C GLY A 15 1.27 1.26 -5.40
N LEU A 16 1.71 0.22 -6.14
CA LEU A 16 1.51 -1.20 -5.80
C LEU A 16 2.64 -1.80 -4.94
N GLY A 17 3.52 -0.98 -4.39
CA GLY A 17 4.56 -1.44 -3.47
C GLY A 17 5.69 -2.25 -4.11
N GLY A 18 5.84 -2.23 -5.45
CA GLY A 18 6.82 -3.05 -6.17
C GLY A 18 8.28 -2.79 -5.73
N GLY A 19 8.65 -1.55 -5.43
CA GLY A 19 9.97 -1.22 -4.90
C GLY A 19 10.22 -1.83 -3.52
N SER A 20 9.26 -1.68 -2.60
CA SER A 20 9.34 -2.21 -1.24
C SER A 20 9.34 -3.73 -1.22
N SER A 21 8.59 -4.39 -2.11
CA SER A 21 8.58 -5.86 -2.22
C SER A 21 9.92 -6.40 -2.73
N ASN A 22 10.53 -5.76 -3.74
CA ASN A 22 11.86 -6.15 -4.23
C ASN A 22 12.93 -5.99 -3.15
N SER A 23 12.93 -4.85 -2.44
CA SER A 23 13.85 -4.61 -1.33
C SER A 23 13.67 -5.66 -0.22
N ALA A 24 12.42 -5.98 0.13
CA ALA A 24 12.13 -6.99 1.14
C ALA A 24 12.60 -8.39 0.71
N ALA A 25 12.46 -8.76 -0.56
CA ALA A 25 12.95 -10.03 -1.09
C ALA A 25 14.49 -10.15 -0.95
N ILE A 26 15.22 -9.09 -1.29
CA ILE A 26 16.68 -9.03 -1.15
C ILE A 26 17.07 -9.17 0.33
N ILE A 27 16.46 -8.41 1.22
CA ILE A 27 16.78 -8.45 2.65
C ILE A 27 16.43 -9.83 3.24
N LYS A 28 15.29 -10.45 2.89
CA LYS A 28 14.96 -11.82 3.29
C LYS A 28 16.04 -12.83 2.88
N TYR A 29 16.58 -12.70 1.67
CA TYR A 29 17.68 -13.55 1.20
C TYR A 29 18.91 -13.41 2.10
N PHE A 30 19.34 -12.18 2.40
CA PHE A 30 20.50 -11.95 3.27
C PHE A 30 20.26 -12.36 4.73
N MET A 31 19.04 -12.23 5.24
CA MET A 31 18.65 -12.76 6.55
C MET A 31 18.76 -14.28 6.58
N LYS A 32 18.27 -14.98 5.54
CA LYS A 32 18.44 -16.44 5.43
C LYS A 32 19.91 -16.86 5.40
N LYS A 33 20.79 -16.05 4.85
CA LYS A 33 22.25 -16.23 4.86
C LYS A 33 22.92 -15.75 6.15
N LYS A 34 22.15 -15.37 7.17
CA LYS A 34 22.64 -14.84 8.48
C LYS A 34 23.54 -13.59 8.35
N LYS A 35 23.42 -12.84 7.25
CA LYS A 35 24.17 -11.60 7.03
C LYS A 35 23.47 -10.36 7.60
N ILE A 36 22.16 -10.43 7.83
CA ILE A 36 21.32 -9.38 8.37
C ILE A 36 20.47 -9.97 9.49
N SER A 37 20.37 -9.26 10.63
CA SER A 37 19.54 -9.63 11.78
C SER A 37 18.14 -9.02 11.70
N LEU A 38 17.20 -9.57 12.47
CA LEU A 38 15.83 -9.01 12.61
C LEU A 38 15.83 -7.57 13.17
N SER A 39 16.77 -7.25 14.07
CA SER A 39 16.92 -5.89 14.62
C SER A 39 17.20 -4.83 13.54
N GLY A 40 17.87 -5.20 12.46
CA GLY A 40 18.11 -4.32 11.31
C GLY A 40 16.86 -3.91 10.53
N LEU A 41 15.73 -4.62 10.66
CA LEU A 41 14.52 -4.31 9.89
C LEU A 41 13.94 -2.92 10.17
N ASN A 42 14.12 -2.38 11.37
CA ASN A 42 13.69 -1.02 11.71
C ASN A 42 14.49 0.04 10.94
N TYR A 43 15.80 -0.18 10.80
CA TYR A 43 16.67 0.66 10.01
C TYR A 43 16.22 0.67 8.52
N PHE A 44 16.03 -0.53 7.95
CA PHE A 44 15.59 -0.65 6.56
C PHE A 44 14.20 -0.06 6.30
N SER A 45 13.30 -0.07 7.28
CA SER A 45 11.99 0.57 7.16
C SER A 45 12.07 2.07 7.01
N ARG A 46 13.05 2.72 7.63
CA ARG A 46 13.26 4.16 7.52
C ARG A 46 13.89 4.56 6.20
N THR A 47 14.80 3.73 5.66
CA THR A 47 15.58 4.03 4.46
C THR A 47 14.93 3.55 3.17
N LEU A 48 14.22 2.41 3.20
CA LEU A 48 13.63 1.76 2.02
C LEU A 48 12.13 2.03 1.85
N GLY A 49 11.48 2.66 2.85
CA GLY A 49 10.09 3.08 2.80
C GLY A 49 9.19 2.43 3.85
N SER A 50 8.08 3.11 4.15
CA SER A 50 7.13 2.73 5.20
C SER A 50 6.50 1.34 5.00
N ASP A 51 6.32 0.94 3.74
CA ASP A 51 5.64 -0.30 3.38
C ASP A 51 6.57 -1.52 3.39
N PHE A 52 7.88 -1.30 3.55
CA PHE A 52 8.89 -2.35 3.52
C PHE A 52 8.56 -3.53 4.46
N LYS A 53 8.15 -3.23 5.70
CA LYS A 53 7.83 -4.25 6.70
C LYS A 53 6.59 -5.08 6.37
N LEU A 54 5.64 -4.56 5.60
CA LEU A 54 4.44 -5.30 5.20
C LEU A 54 4.80 -6.58 4.46
N PHE A 55 5.87 -6.53 3.66
CA PHE A 55 6.33 -7.67 2.87
C PHE A 55 7.07 -8.77 3.67
N PHE A 56 7.28 -8.55 4.97
CA PHE A 56 7.78 -9.58 5.90
C PHE A 56 6.66 -10.33 6.61
N GLN A 57 5.44 -9.84 6.51
CA GLN A 57 4.28 -10.49 7.09
C GLN A 57 3.65 -11.46 6.08
N SER A 58 2.90 -12.42 6.61
CA SER A 58 2.04 -13.28 5.82
C SER A 58 0.61 -12.74 5.84
N ASN A 59 -0.11 -12.83 4.73
CA ASN A 59 -1.53 -12.53 4.64
C ASN A 59 -1.91 -11.05 4.87
N GLN A 60 -3.02 -10.82 5.57
CA GLN A 60 -3.58 -9.49 5.81
C GLN A 60 -3.00 -8.86 7.07
N VAL A 61 -2.53 -7.64 6.93
CA VAL A 61 -1.86 -6.88 7.98
C VAL A 61 -2.47 -5.50 8.11
N PHE A 62 -2.67 -5.06 9.32
CA PHE A 62 -3.03 -3.70 9.66
C PHE A 62 -1.80 -2.95 10.18
N GLN A 63 -1.36 -1.93 9.45
CA GLN A 63 -0.25 -1.08 9.87
C GLN A 63 -0.78 0.11 10.66
N LYS A 64 -0.57 0.10 11.99
CA LYS A 64 -0.96 1.20 12.87
C LYS A 64 -0.06 2.42 12.74
N ASN A 65 1.23 2.18 12.58
CA ASN A 65 2.25 3.19 12.33
C ASN A 65 3.48 2.53 11.72
N LEU A 66 4.54 3.29 11.47
CA LEU A 66 5.76 2.81 10.83
C LEU A 66 6.37 1.55 11.51
N TYR A 67 6.16 1.37 12.82
CA TYR A 67 6.79 0.31 13.60
C TYR A 67 5.84 -0.80 14.03
N LYS A 68 4.53 -0.50 14.13
CA LYS A 68 3.54 -1.42 14.69
C LYS A 68 2.65 -2.00 13.59
N LEU A 69 2.83 -3.30 13.35
CA LEU A 69 2.01 -4.10 12.46
C LEU A 69 1.19 -5.09 13.28
N GLU A 70 -0.05 -5.28 12.90
CA GLU A 70 -0.95 -6.27 13.51
C GLU A 70 -1.45 -7.21 12.41
N ASN A 71 -1.17 -8.49 12.56
CA ASN A 71 -1.70 -9.52 11.68
C ASN A 71 -3.19 -9.73 11.96
N ILE A 72 -3.99 -9.82 10.91
CA ILE A 72 -5.39 -10.17 11.03
C ILE A 72 -5.48 -11.67 11.29
N LYS A 73 -5.93 -12.06 12.49
CA LYS A 73 -5.94 -13.46 12.97
C LYS A 73 -6.71 -14.40 12.06
N ARG A 74 -7.80 -13.92 11.47
CA ARG A 74 -8.64 -14.65 10.51
C ARG A 74 -8.69 -13.86 9.21
N PRO A 75 -7.78 -14.15 8.25
CA PRO A 75 -7.75 -13.46 6.97
C PRO A 75 -9.10 -13.59 6.25
N LEU A 76 -9.57 -12.48 5.73
CA LEU A 76 -10.84 -12.41 4.98
C LEU A 76 -10.53 -12.42 3.49
N GLN A 77 -11.29 -13.19 2.74
CA GLN A 77 -11.14 -13.25 1.30
C GLN A 77 -11.91 -12.10 0.63
N PHE A 78 -11.20 -11.30 -0.15
CA PHE A 78 -11.73 -10.25 -1.01
C PHE A 78 -11.30 -10.47 -2.45
N TYR A 79 -12.12 -10.00 -3.38
CA TYR A 79 -11.79 -9.91 -4.79
C TYR A 79 -11.56 -8.45 -5.13
N PHE A 80 -10.58 -8.18 -5.97
CA PHE A 80 -10.23 -6.83 -6.39
C PHE A 80 -10.09 -6.77 -7.89
N ILE A 81 -10.61 -5.70 -8.48
CA ILE A 81 -10.23 -5.29 -9.83
C ILE A 81 -9.16 -4.22 -9.68
N ILE A 82 -7.99 -4.43 -10.28
CA ILE A 82 -6.89 -3.47 -10.25
C ILE A 82 -6.70 -2.91 -11.65
N VAL A 83 -6.74 -1.59 -11.77
CA VAL A 83 -6.53 -0.86 -13.02
C VAL A 83 -5.28 -0.02 -12.89
N TYR A 84 -4.31 -0.22 -13.77
CA TYR A 84 -3.15 0.64 -13.90
C TYR A 84 -3.27 1.53 -15.14
N PRO A 85 -3.43 2.85 -14.95
CA PRO A 85 -3.70 3.78 -16.08
C PRO A 85 -2.45 4.20 -16.84
N PHE A 86 -1.30 3.58 -16.62
CA PHE A 86 0.01 3.94 -17.20
C PHE A 86 0.46 5.38 -16.91
N ILE A 87 -0.07 5.99 -15.85
CA ILE A 87 0.34 7.31 -15.36
C ILE A 87 1.41 7.12 -14.31
N LYS A 88 2.55 7.79 -14.48
CA LYS A 88 3.65 7.75 -13.51
C LYS A 88 3.36 8.73 -12.37
N CYS A 89 3.04 8.22 -11.18
CA CYS A 89 2.89 9.01 -9.97
C CYS A 89 4.15 8.91 -9.11
N SER A 90 4.96 9.96 -9.09
CA SER A 90 6.14 10.02 -8.23
C SER A 90 5.72 10.09 -6.76
N THR A 91 6.02 9.05 -5.99
CA THR A 91 5.73 9.00 -4.55
C THR A 91 6.31 10.23 -3.84
N LYS A 92 7.57 10.60 -4.14
CA LYS A 92 8.23 11.78 -3.57
C LYS A 92 7.44 13.06 -3.83
N GLU A 93 6.99 13.25 -5.07
CA GLU A 93 6.24 14.44 -5.46
C GLU A 93 4.84 14.49 -4.83
N ILE A 94 4.13 13.35 -4.76
CA ILE A 94 2.82 13.31 -4.11
C ILE A 94 2.95 13.62 -2.62
N TYR A 95 3.94 13.07 -1.93
CA TYR A 95 4.17 13.36 -0.52
C TYR A 95 4.64 14.79 -0.27
N SER A 96 5.43 15.41 -1.15
CA SER A 96 5.84 16.82 -0.98
C SER A 96 4.68 17.82 -1.08
N ASN A 97 3.59 17.43 -1.75
CA ASN A 97 2.36 18.23 -1.83
C ASN A 97 1.36 17.90 -0.71
N PHE A 98 1.73 17.05 0.25
CA PHE A 98 0.86 16.65 1.35
C PHE A 98 1.06 17.57 2.55
N ASN A 99 0.09 18.45 2.79
CA ASN A 99 0.18 19.51 3.80
C ASN A 99 -0.73 19.29 5.03
N SER A 100 -1.48 18.19 5.09
CA SER A 100 -2.42 17.97 6.18
C SER A 100 -2.22 16.63 6.87
N TYR A 101 -1.79 16.68 8.13
CA TYR A 101 -1.80 15.51 9.01
C TYR A 101 -3.08 15.52 9.83
N GLU A 102 -4.03 14.67 9.49
CA GLU A 102 -5.14 14.41 10.41
C GLU A 102 -4.59 13.74 11.67
N LYS A 103 -4.88 14.31 12.84
CA LYS A 103 -4.62 13.63 14.12
C LYS A 103 -5.40 12.31 14.11
N ILE A 104 -4.70 11.20 14.07
CA ILE A 104 -5.33 9.88 14.19
C ILE A 104 -5.94 9.81 15.58
N LYS A 105 -7.24 10.03 15.68
CA LYS A 105 -7.98 9.65 16.88
C LYS A 105 -7.87 8.13 17.00
N ASN A 106 -7.38 7.64 18.14
CA ASN A 106 -7.28 6.20 18.42
C ASN A 106 -8.67 5.54 18.28
N LYS A 107 -9.00 5.09 17.09
CA LYS A 107 -10.21 4.31 16.84
C LYS A 107 -9.81 2.84 16.82
N ASN A 108 -10.38 2.09 17.73
CA ASN A 108 -10.30 0.63 17.66
C ASN A 108 -11.05 0.17 16.40
N TYR A 109 -10.32 -0.26 15.39
CA TYR A 109 -10.92 -0.81 14.18
C TYR A 109 -11.41 -2.23 14.46
N ASN A 110 -12.72 -2.42 14.32
CA ASN A 110 -13.27 -3.78 14.40
C ASN A 110 -13.12 -4.46 13.03
N LEU A 111 -12.08 -5.25 12.89
CA LEU A 111 -11.78 -6.01 11.67
C LEU A 111 -12.21 -7.48 11.78
N SER A 112 -13.16 -7.80 12.66
CA SER A 112 -13.54 -9.18 12.98
C SER A 112 -14.42 -9.86 11.93
N SER A 113 -15.08 -9.09 11.06
CA SER A 113 -15.92 -9.61 9.99
C SER A 113 -15.72 -8.85 8.69
N LYS A 114 -16.07 -9.50 7.58
CA LYS A 114 -15.98 -8.91 6.23
C LYS A 114 -16.78 -7.61 6.11
N VAL A 115 -18.01 -7.60 6.64
CA VAL A 115 -18.89 -6.42 6.62
C VAL A 115 -18.26 -5.26 7.37
N LYS A 116 -17.84 -5.47 8.62
CA LYS A 116 -17.21 -4.44 9.45
C LYS A 116 -15.92 -3.91 8.85
N MET A 117 -15.13 -4.77 8.19
CA MET A 117 -13.92 -4.33 7.51
C MET A 117 -14.26 -3.45 6.29
N ILE A 118 -15.24 -3.83 5.48
CA ILE A 118 -15.68 -3.03 4.33
C ILE A 118 -16.21 -1.65 4.80
N GLU A 119 -17.05 -1.62 5.82
CA GLU A 119 -17.56 -0.38 6.40
C GLU A 119 -16.41 0.54 6.88
N CYS A 120 -15.45 -0.04 7.59
CA CYS A 120 -14.27 0.68 8.02
C CYS A 120 -13.47 1.25 6.85
N LEU A 121 -13.27 0.46 5.79
CA LEU A 121 -12.56 0.87 4.60
C LEU A 121 -13.33 1.94 3.81
N LYS A 122 -14.65 1.89 3.75
CA LYS A 122 -15.49 2.91 3.10
C LYS A 122 -15.35 4.29 3.76
N ILE A 123 -15.28 4.33 5.08
CA ILE A 123 -15.16 5.57 5.86
C ILE A 123 -13.75 6.16 5.74
N LYS A 124 -12.73 5.32 5.58
CA LYS A 124 -11.32 5.76 5.53
C LYS A 124 -10.89 6.04 4.11
N ASN A 125 -10.59 7.29 3.84
CA ASN A 125 -10.06 7.71 2.55
C ASN A 125 -8.53 7.53 2.50
N ASN A 126 -7.99 7.38 1.30
CA ASN A 126 -6.57 7.52 1.07
C ASN A 126 -6.22 9.03 1.13
N SER A 127 -5.44 9.42 2.13
CA SER A 127 -5.08 10.83 2.34
C SER A 127 -4.38 11.49 1.15
N LEU A 128 -3.69 10.70 0.32
CA LEU A 128 -3.01 11.17 -0.88
C LEU A 128 -3.93 11.31 -2.09
N GLU A 129 -5.13 10.71 -2.06
CA GLU A 129 -6.03 10.61 -3.21
C GLU A 129 -6.41 11.98 -3.77
N LYS A 130 -6.77 12.94 -2.91
CA LYS A 130 -7.12 14.30 -3.35
C LYS A 130 -6.01 14.97 -4.16
N ILE A 131 -4.76 14.77 -3.76
CA ILE A 131 -3.58 15.33 -4.44
C ILE A 131 -3.42 14.67 -5.81
N VAL A 132 -3.50 13.35 -5.85
CA VAL A 132 -3.38 12.57 -7.08
C VAL A 132 -4.47 12.93 -8.07
N LEU A 133 -5.74 12.99 -7.63
CA LEU A 133 -6.87 13.30 -8.50
C LEU A 133 -6.82 14.73 -9.05
N ARG A 134 -6.34 15.70 -8.24
CA ARG A 134 -6.11 17.08 -8.72
C ARG A 134 -5.07 17.13 -9.81
N LYS A 135 -3.98 16.38 -9.65
CA LYS A 135 -2.87 16.35 -10.60
C LYS A 135 -3.20 15.53 -11.87
N PHE A 136 -3.96 14.46 -11.71
CA PHE A 136 -4.27 13.51 -12.78
C PHE A 136 -5.79 13.27 -12.89
N PRO A 137 -6.57 14.21 -13.47
CA PRO A 137 -8.03 14.10 -13.55
C PRO A 137 -8.54 12.85 -14.28
N LYS A 138 -7.74 12.26 -15.16
CA LYS A 138 -8.09 11.00 -15.84
C LYS A 138 -8.35 9.84 -14.88
N ILE A 139 -7.73 9.85 -13.69
CA ILE A 139 -7.93 8.83 -12.67
C ILE A 139 -9.34 8.90 -12.09
N VAL A 140 -9.96 10.08 -12.04
CA VAL A 140 -11.36 10.25 -11.57
C VAL A 140 -12.32 9.40 -12.41
N LYS A 141 -12.15 9.40 -13.74
CA LYS A 141 -13.00 8.58 -14.63
C LYS A 141 -12.90 7.10 -14.31
N ILE A 142 -11.68 6.61 -14.10
CA ILE A 142 -11.43 5.20 -13.75
C ILE A 142 -12.10 4.83 -12.43
N LEU A 143 -11.98 5.69 -11.40
CA LEU A 143 -12.65 5.45 -10.13
C LEU A 143 -14.17 5.44 -10.26
N ASN A 144 -14.74 6.34 -11.08
CA ASN A 144 -16.18 6.36 -11.34
C ASN A 144 -16.64 5.10 -12.06
N GLU A 145 -15.92 4.65 -13.10
CA GLU A 145 -16.22 3.41 -13.80
C GLU A 145 -16.14 2.19 -12.88
N LEU A 146 -15.09 2.11 -12.03
CA LEU A 146 -14.98 1.03 -11.03
C LEU A 146 -16.16 1.03 -10.06
N ASN A 147 -16.61 2.20 -9.60
CA ASN A 147 -17.77 2.30 -8.70
C ASN A 147 -19.10 1.88 -9.35
N GLN A 148 -19.20 1.92 -10.68
CA GLN A 148 -20.39 1.47 -11.40
C GLN A 148 -20.45 -0.04 -11.61
N ILE A 149 -19.32 -0.75 -11.38
CA ILE A 149 -19.29 -2.21 -11.51
C ILE A 149 -20.21 -2.83 -10.48
N LYS A 150 -21.08 -3.72 -10.92
CA LYS A 150 -22.02 -4.44 -10.03
C LYS A 150 -21.26 -5.11 -8.89
N TYR A 151 -21.73 -4.90 -7.65
CA TYR A 151 -21.12 -5.36 -6.40
C TYR A 151 -19.80 -4.69 -5.98
N CYS A 152 -19.29 -3.72 -6.72
CA CYS A 152 -18.19 -2.91 -6.23
C CYS A 152 -18.59 -2.19 -4.94
N GLN A 153 -17.81 -2.36 -3.89
CA GLN A 153 -18.13 -1.77 -2.59
C GLN A 153 -17.62 -0.32 -2.47
N PHE A 154 -16.52 -0.03 -3.10
CA PHE A 154 -15.91 1.30 -3.24
C PHE A 154 -14.72 1.20 -4.20
N SER A 155 -14.32 2.30 -4.80
CA SER A 155 -13.07 2.39 -5.57
C SER A 155 -12.11 3.38 -4.94
N ARG A 156 -10.81 3.18 -5.16
CA ARG A 156 -9.76 4.02 -4.58
C ARG A 156 -8.45 3.86 -5.34
N ILE A 157 -7.57 4.86 -5.24
CA ILE A 157 -6.16 4.67 -5.63
C ILE A 157 -5.41 3.86 -4.58
N THR A 158 -4.39 3.12 -4.99
CA THR A 158 -3.49 2.41 -4.06
C THR A 158 -2.25 3.26 -3.76
N GLY A 159 -1.89 3.38 -2.49
CA GLY A 159 -0.71 4.15 -2.04
C GLY A 159 -0.70 5.57 -2.59
N SER A 160 0.40 5.97 -3.24
CA SER A 160 0.55 7.27 -3.90
C SER A 160 0.02 7.30 -5.35
N GLY A 161 -0.70 6.28 -5.78
CA GLY A 161 -1.19 6.14 -7.16
C GLY A 161 -0.08 5.65 -8.11
N SER A 162 -0.40 5.45 -9.40
CA SER A 162 -1.66 5.73 -10.08
C SER A 162 -2.62 4.55 -10.14
N ALA A 163 -2.22 3.35 -9.74
CA ALA A 163 -3.13 2.21 -9.79
C ALA A 163 -4.37 2.45 -8.94
N CYS A 164 -5.52 2.04 -9.47
CA CYS A 164 -6.82 2.10 -8.85
C CYS A 164 -7.29 0.69 -8.53
N PHE A 165 -8.16 0.55 -7.56
CA PHE A 165 -8.83 -0.71 -7.27
C PHE A 165 -10.29 -0.48 -6.89
N GLY A 166 -11.11 -1.51 -7.13
CA GLY A 166 -12.49 -1.60 -6.72
C GLY A 166 -12.85 -3.00 -6.29
#